data_37551d2c8fa9dc42c9b385896a085358
#
_entry.id   37551d2c8fa9dc42c9b385896a085358
#
_cell.length_a   1.000
_cell.length_b   1.000
_cell.length_c   1.000
_cell.angle_alpha   90.00
_cell.angle_beta   90.00
_cell.angle_gamma   90.00
#
_symmetry.space_group_name_H-M   'P 1'
#
loop_
_entity.id
_entity.type
_entity.pdbx_description
1 polymer ?
#
loop_
_entity_poly.entity_id
_entity_poly.type
_entity_poly.pdbx_seq_one_letter_code
_entity_poly.pdbx_strand_id
1 'polypeptide(L)'
;MKKKGDFLNIFLDAMGGDHAPFEIVKGAIDAVNEYDVALTLVGREDAIKTELSKYSYPKDKITILHAETVIESSEEPAMAIRRKTDSSLVVALEAMMTRENAVLISAGSTGALLAGGLLKLGRIKGIKRPALAATLPKTGGVFLLIDTGANSDCKPEYLEQFAQLGKIYSENVLGKTNPKVGLINIGVEAKKGNSLVKAAYELLDAGNFNFLGNVEARDIPETEADILVCDGFTGNIVLKLTEGVVEYLLKGIKTSIMSNFKGKIGGLLIKNNLKSFKKKFDYAEYGGAPFLGVKGGIIKAHGSSNAFAIKNAVRQSIKFIENDVLEKISENAKNMEA
;
A
#
# COMPACT_ATOMS: atom_id res chain seq x y z
N MET A 1 5.07 22.39 -16.89
CA MET A 1 3.61 22.09 -16.97
C MET A 1 3.43 20.94 -17.94
N LYS A 2 3.27 19.69 -17.40
CA LYS A 2 2.91 18.54 -18.23
C LYS A 2 1.55 18.82 -18.88
N LYS A 3 1.41 18.53 -20.18
CA LYS A 3 0.14 18.71 -20.90
C LYS A 3 -0.92 17.82 -20.25
N LYS A 4 -2.10 18.36 -19.96
CA LYS A 4 -3.32 17.61 -19.65
C LYS A 4 -3.60 16.67 -20.82
N GLY A 5 -3.13 15.41 -20.76
CA GLY A 5 -3.26 14.45 -21.85
C GLY A 5 -2.27 13.29 -21.83
N ASP A 6 -1.25 13.31 -20.95
CA ASP A 6 -0.42 12.13 -20.77
C ASP A 6 -1.24 11.05 -20.06
N PHE A 7 -1.55 9.98 -20.79
CA PHE A 7 -2.37 8.87 -20.30
C PHE A 7 -1.74 8.28 -19.03
N LEU A 8 -2.50 8.29 -17.95
CA LEU A 8 -2.12 7.60 -16.72
C LEU A 8 -2.11 6.09 -17.02
N ASN A 9 -0.93 5.46 -16.97
CA ASN A 9 -0.77 4.03 -17.24
C ASN A 9 -1.01 3.24 -15.94
N ILE A 10 -2.27 2.93 -15.63
CA ILE A 10 -2.65 2.17 -14.44
C ILE A 10 -3.11 0.77 -14.85
N PHE A 11 -2.39 -0.23 -14.38
CA PHE A 11 -2.67 -1.64 -14.57
C PHE A 11 -3.30 -2.24 -13.32
N LEU A 12 -4.33 -3.06 -13.49
CA LEU A 12 -4.94 -3.82 -12.41
C LEU A 12 -4.77 -5.32 -12.71
N ASP A 13 -4.13 -6.04 -11.80
CA ASP A 13 -4.13 -7.49 -11.79
C ASP A 13 -5.54 -7.98 -11.46
N ALA A 14 -6.34 -8.25 -12.50
CA ALA A 14 -7.75 -8.59 -12.36
C ALA A 14 -7.98 -9.98 -11.76
N MET A 15 -6.94 -10.80 -11.67
CA MET A 15 -7.02 -12.18 -11.15
C MET A 15 -6.42 -12.33 -9.75
N GLY A 16 -5.82 -11.26 -9.19
CA GLY A 16 -5.21 -11.29 -7.87
C GLY A 16 -6.21 -10.98 -6.75
N GLY A 17 -6.19 -11.77 -5.68
CA GLY A 17 -7.02 -11.58 -4.48
C GLY A 17 -8.18 -12.57 -4.35
N ASP A 18 -8.74 -12.63 -3.13
CA ASP A 18 -9.73 -13.63 -2.72
C ASP A 18 -11.07 -13.50 -3.47
N HIS A 19 -11.37 -12.30 -3.99
CA HIS A 19 -12.63 -11.97 -4.66
C HIS A 19 -12.43 -11.59 -6.14
N ALA A 20 -11.30 -11.98 -6.73
CA ALA A 20 -11.03 -11.76 -8.15
C ALA A 20 -11.86 -12.72 -9.03
N PRO A 21 -12.27 -12.31 -10.22
CA PRO A 21 -12.12 -10.97 -10.81
C PRO A 21 -13.20 -9.97 -10.36
N PHE A 22 -14.25 -10.42 -9.67
CA PHE A 22 -15.49 -9.68 -9.41
C PHE A 22 -15.24 -8.30 -8.77
N GLU A 23 -14.59 -8.27 -7.59
CA GLU A 23 -14.36 -7.01 -6.85
C GLU A 23 -13.33 -6.12 -7.56
N ILE A 24 -12.36 -6.71 -8.27
CA ILE A 24 -11.35 -5.94 -9.00
C ILE A 24 -11.99 -5.22 -10.19
N VAL A 25 -12.76 -5.95 -11.00
CA VAL A 25 -13.46 -5.38 -12.17
C VAL A 25 -14.47 -4.32 -11.73
N LYS A 26 -15.26 -4.61 -10.68
CA LYS A 26 -16.21 -3.63 -10.15
C LYS A 26 -15.51 -2.38 -9.63
N GLY A 27 -14.41 -2.51 -8.91
CA GLY A 27 -13.61 -1.37 -8.43
C GLY A 27 -13.02 -0.53 -9.56
N ALA A 28 -12.58 -1.18 -10.64
CA ALA A 28 -12.14 -0.50 -11.86
C ALA A 28 -13.26 0.31 -12.51
N ILE A 29 -14.46 -0.27 -12.62
CA ILE A 29 -15.65 0.42 -13.15
C ILE A 29 -16.02 1.62 -12.27
N ASP A 30 -16.05 1.43 -10.95
CA ASP A 30 -16.35 2.51 -10.01
C ASP A 30 -15.31 3.64 -10.13
N ALA A 31 -14.04 3.30 -10.40
CA ALA A 31 -12.97 4.28 -10.59
C ALA A 31 -13.12 5.07 -11.90
N VAL A 32 -13.35 4.41 -13.05
CA VAL A 32 -13.49 5.13 -14.35
C VAL A 32 -14.77 5.95 -14.43
N ASN A 33 -15.78 5.60 -13.63
CA ASN A 33 -17.01 6.40 -13.53
C ASN A 33 -16.85 7.63 -12.63
N GLU A 34 -15.90 7.61 -11.67
CA GLU A 34 -15.70 8.72 -10.72
C GLU A 34 -14.50 9.59 -11.10
N TYR A 35 -13.43 8.98 -11.65
CA TYR A 35 -12.19 9.66 -12.01
C TYR A 35 -12.01 9.68 -13.54
N ASP A 36 -11.43 10.76 -14.06
CA ASP A 36 -11.07 10.82 -15.49
C ASP A 36 -9.76 10.04 -15.74
N VAL A 37 -9.87 8.71 -15.73
CA VAL A 37 -8.73 7.78 -15.86
C VAL A 37 -9.06 6.64 -16.82
N ALA A 38 -8.06 6.20 -17.57
CA ALA A 38 -8.12 4.95 -18.34
C ALA A 38 -7.34 3.86 -17.59
N LEU A 39 -7.86 2.63 -17.58
CA LEU A 39 -7.32 1.49 -16.85
C LEU A 39 -7.07 0.31 -17.80
N THR A 40 -6.03 -0.47 -17.50
CA THR A 40 -5.80 -1.76 -18.14
C THR A 40 -6.02 -2.89 -17.14
N LEU A 41 -7.03 -3.72 -17.40
CA LEU A 41 -7.30 -4.94 -16.63
C LEU A 41 -6.48 -6.08 -17.22
N VAL A 42 -5.68 -6.75 -16.38
CA VAL A 42 -4.80 -7.85 -16.81
C VAL A 42 -5.30 -9.16 -16.22
N GLY A 43 -5.59 -10.14 -17.09
CA GLY A 43 -6.11 -11.45 -16.68
C GLY A 43 -6.88 -12.17 -17.77
N ARG A 44 -7.60 -13.23 -17.39
CA ARG A 44 -8.39 -14.00 -18.37
C ARG A 44 -9.50 -13.14 -18.99
N GLU A 45 -9.38 -12.93 -20.28
CA GLU A 45 -10.23 -12.00 -21.04
C GLU A 45 -11.71 -12.35 -20.98
N ASP A 46 -12.04 -13.65 -21.05
CA ASP A 46 -13.40 -14.17 -20.94
C ASP A 46 -14.05 -13.86 -19.58
N ALA A 47 -13.32 -14.10 -18.50
CA ALA A 47 -13.76 -13.82 -17.15
C ALA A 47 -13.96 -12.31 -16.93
N ILE A 48 -13.00 -11.48 -17.38
CA ILE A 48 -13.08 -10.03 -17.27
C ILE A 48 -14.28 -9.49 -18.09
N LYS A 49 -14.45 -9.93 -19.34
CA LYS A 49 -15.59 -9.54 -20.18
C LYS A 49 -16.94 -9.90 -19.59
N THR A 50 -17.02 -11.11 -18.99
CA THR A 50 -18.23 -11.58 -18.30
C THR A 50 -18.59 -10.65 -17.14
N GLU A 51 -17.60 -10.24 -16.32
CA GLU A 51 -17.86 -9.30 -15.22
C GLU A 51 -18.20 -7.89 -15.73
N LEU A 52 -17.47 -7.38 -16.72
CA LEU A 52 -17.73 -6.05 -17.32
C LEU A 52 -19.13 -5.94 -17.91
N SER A 53 -19.68 -7.04 -18.48
CA SER A 53 -21.01 -7.05 -19.11
C SER A 53 -22.16 -6.76 -18.14
N LYS A 54 -21.93 -6.89 -16.82
CA LYS A 54 -22.94 -6.68 -15.78
C LYS A 54 -23.14 -5.19 -15.45
N TYR A 55 -22.30 -4.30 -15.98
CA TYR A 55 -22.26 -2.89 -15.59
C TYR A 55 -22.23 -1.94 -16.76
N SER A 56 -22.67 -0.69 -16.51
CA SER A 56 -22.52 0.44 -17.46
C SER A 56 -21.25 1.22 -17.10
N TYR A 57 -20.40 1.46 -18.08
CA TYR A 57 -19.15 2.22 -17.92
C TYR A 57 -18.69 2.79 -19.28
N PRO A 58 -17.83 3.81 -19.32
CA PRO A 58 -17.19 4.33 -20.53
C PRO A 58 -16.25 3.26 -21.12
N LYS A 59 -16.64 2.63 -22.23
CA LYS A 59 -15.92 1.48 -22.80
C LYS A 59 -14.51 1.81 -23.28
N ASP A 60 -14.28 3.05 -23.70
CA ASP A 60 -12.99 3.60 -24.10
C ASP A 60 -11.99 3.78 -22.96
N LYS A 61 -12.46 3.72 -21.70
CA LYS A 61 -11.64 3.88 -20.50
C LYS A 61 -11.09 2.57 -19.93
N ILE A 62 -11.55 1.42 -20.41
CA ILE A 62 -11.06 0.12 -19.92
C ILE A 62 -10.54 -0.71 -21.09
N THR A 63 -9.25 -1.04 -21.02
CA THR A 63 -8.59 -1.98 -21.93
C THR A 63 -8.34 -3.30 -21.22
N ILE A 64 -8.41 -4.41 -21.93
CA ILE A 64 -8.08 -5.74 -21.40
C ILE A 64 -6.75 -6.20 -22.00
N LEU A 65 -5.83 -6.63 -21.15
CA LEU A 65 -4.61 -7.34 -21.53
C LEU A 65 -4.75 -8.79 -21.06
N HIS A 66 -4.80 -9.71 -22.02
CA HIS A 66 -5.01 -11.13 -21.72
C HIS A 66 -3.83 -11.73 -20.99
N ALA A 67 -4.13 -12.56 -19.98
CA ALA A 67 -3.17 -13.38 -19.23
C ALA A 67 -3.88 -14.66 -18.79
N GLU A 68 -3.26 -15.83 -19.02
CA GLU A 68 -3.93 -17.13 -18.86
C GLU A 68 -3.92 -17.62 -17.41
N THR A 69 -2.76 -17.48 -16.73
CA THR A 69 -2.55 -18.11 -15.42
C THR A 69 -2.55 -17.11 -14.27
N VAL A 70 -2.58 -17.64 -13.03
CA VAL A 70 -2.53 -16.86 -11.79
C VAL A 70 -1.45 -17.44 -10.89
N ILE A 71 -0.73 -16.57 -10.15
CA ILE A 71 0.19 -16.99 -9.10
C ILE A 71 -0.58 -17.08 -7.78
N GLU A 72 -0.63 -18.28 -7.23
CA GLU A 72 -1.33 -18.55 -5.97
C GLU A 72 -0.50 -18.13 -4.75
N SER A 73 -1.16 -17.82 -3.63
CA SER A 73 -0.49 -17.39 -2.40
C SER A 73 0.38 -18.48 -1.77
N SER A 74 0.14 -19.74 -2.09
CA SER A 74 0.89 -20.91 -1.61
C SER A 74 2.16 -21.19 -2.40
N GLU A 75 2.36 -20.53 -3.55
CA GLU A 75 3.54 -20.77 -4.41
C GLU A 75 4.76 -19.99 -3.90
N GLU A 76 5.96 -20.59 -4.12
CA GLU A 76 7.20 -19.90 -3.83
C GLU A 76 7.37 -18.70 -4.76
N PRO A 77 7.46 -17.45 -4.20
CA PRO A 77 7.33 -16.22 -4.98
C PRO A 77 8.29 -16.07 -6.15
N ALA A 78 9.61 -16.24 -5.90
CA ALA A 78 10.63 -16.00 -6.93
C ALA A 78 10.57 -17.04 -8.05
N MET A 79 10.24 -18.30 -7.72
CA MET A 79 10.06 -19.38 -8.69
C MET A 79 8.80 -19.16 -9.52
N ALA A 80 7.69 -18.75 -8.89
CA ALA A 80 6.43 -18.50 -9.58
C ALA A 80 6.59 -17.37 -10.62
N ILE A 81 7.24 -16.25 -10.25
CA ILE A 81 7.56 -15.14 -11.17
C ILE A 81 8.40 -15.59 -12.38
N ARG A 82 9.32 -16.53 -12.19
CA ARG A 82 10.17 -17.02 -13.28
C ARG A 82 9.49 -18.03 -14.19
N ARG A 83 8.59 -18.87 -13.63
CA ARG A 83 7.97 -19.98 -14.36
C ARG A 83 6.65 -19.62 -15.03
N LYS A 84 5.81 -18.80 -14.36
CA LYS A 84 4.50 -18.40 -14.84
C LYS A 84 4.54 -17.06 -15.56
N THR A 85 5.25 -17.02 -16.69
CA THR A 85 5.44 -15.80 -17.49
C THR A 85 4.13 -15.29 -18.10
N ASP A 86 3.12 -16.13 -18.22
CA ASP A 86 1.76 -15.86 -18.71
C ASP A 86 0.77 -15.53 -17.60
N SER A 87 1.24 -15.38 -16.35
CA SER A 87 0.37 -14.98 -15.24
C SER A 87 0.01 -13.50 -15.28
N SER A 88 -1.21 -13.19 -14.80
CA SER A 88 -1.71 -11.81 -14.77
C SER A 88 -0.73 -10.81 -14.14
N LEU A 89 -0.07 -11.23 -13.04
CA LEU A 89 0.94 -10.42 -12.37
C LEU A 89 2.17 -10.18 -13.24
N VAL A 90 2.73 -11.23 -13.88
CA VAL A 90 3.96 -11.09 -14.69
C VAL A 90 3.67 -10.31 -15.96
N VAL A 91 2.58 -10.60 -16.66
CA VAL A 91 2.13 -9.86 -17.85
C VAL A 91 1.94 -8.38 -17.53
N ALA A 92 1.33 -8.05 -16.39
CA ALA A 92 1.16 -6.66 -15.95
C ALA A 92 2.50 -5.96 -15.70
N LEU A 93 3.43 -6.62 -14.99
CA LEU A 93 4.77 -6.08 -14.73
C LEU A 93 5.57 -5.84 -16.02
N GLU A 94 5.49 -6.75 -16.98
CA GLU A 94 6.17 -6.61 -18.28
C GLU A 94 5.55 -5.49 -19.12
N ALA A 95 4.22 -5.36 -19.11
CA ALA A 95 3.54 -4.26 -19.79
C ALA A 95 3.92 -2.89 -19.21
N MET A 96 4.12 -2.79 -17.89
CA MET A 96 4.58 -1.57 -17.23
C MET A 96 5.98 -1.14 -17.71
N MET A 97 6.90 -2.07 -17.97
CA MET A 97 8.28 -1.76 -18.38
C MET A 97 8.34 -0.97 -19.70
N THR A 98 7.33 -1.07 -20.52
CA THR A 98 7.21 -0.37 -21.82
C THR A 98 6.51 0.98 -21.72
N ARG A 99 6.11 1.40 -20.54
CA ARG A 99 5.30 2.61 -20.29
C ARG A 99 5.95 3.50 -19.24
N GLU A 100 6.01 4.78 -19.52
CA GLU A 100 6.44 5.77 -18.53
C GLU A 100 5.34 5.99 -17.47
N ASN A 101 5.75 6.27 -16.24
CA ASN A 101 4.86 6.58 -15.13
C ASN A 101 3.75 5.53 -14.92
N ALA A 102 4.10 4.24 -15.09
CA ALA A 102 3.15 3.15 -14.93
C ALA A 102 3.00 2.74 -13.46
N VAL A 103 1.76 2.40 -13.07
CA VAL A 103 1.44 1.86 -11.74
C VAL A 103 0.66 0.56 -11.88
N LEU A 104 1.07 -0.46 -11.14
CA LEU A 104 0.34 -1.73 -10.99
C LEU A 104 -0.35 -1.79 -9.64
N ILE A 105 -1.62 -2.16 -9.65
CA ILE A 105 -2.41 -2.52 -8.46
C ILE A 105 -2.64 -4.03 -8.49
N SER A 106 -2.28 -4.73 -7.41
CA SER A 106 -2.59 -6.15 -7.25
C SER A 106 -3.03 -6.48 -5.83
N ALA A 107 -4.10 -7.27 -5.70
CA ALA A 107 -4.53 -7.87 -4.45
C ALA A 107 -4.00 -9.30 -4.27
N GLY A 108 -3.21 -9.83 -5.23
CA GLY A 108 -2.61 -11.16 -5.20
C GLY A 108 -1.53 -11.34 -4.13
N SER A 109 -0.74 -12.41 -4.25
CA SER A 109 0.33 -12.76 -3.30
C SER A 109 1.32 -11.61 -3.09
N THR A 110 1.47 -11.16 -1.83
CA THR A 110 2.43 -10.10 -1.47
C THR A 110 3.85 -10.50 -1.84
N GLY A 111 4.25 -11.74 -1.52
CA GLY A 111 5.57 -12.24 -1.85
C GLY A 111 5.85 -12.23 -3.35
N ALA A 112 4.88 -12.69 -4.17
CA ALA A 112 5.01 -12.67 -5.62
C ALA A 112 5.09 -11.24 -6.17
N LEU A 113 4.29 -10.31 -5.65
CA LEU A 113 4.32 -8.91 -6.06
C LEU A 113 5.67 -8.24 -5.76
N LEU A 114 6.21 -8.46 -4.54
CA LEU A 114 7.52 -7.95 -4.15
C LEU A 114 8.65 -8.59 -4.97
N ALA A 115 8.62 -9.91 -5.14
CA ALA A 115 9.60 -10.61 -5.98
C ALA A 115 9.54 -10.15 -7.45
N GLY A 116 8.33 -10.00 -7.99
CA GLY A 116 8.11 -9.49 -9.35
C GLY A 116 8.62 -8.07 -9.52
N GLY A 117 8.33 -7.18 -8.58
CA GLY A 117 8.86 -5.81 -8.57
C GLY A 117 10.39 -5.77 -8.60
N LEU A 118 11.04 -6.63 -7.81
CA LEU A 118 12.51 -6.71 -7.78
C LEU A 118 13.11 -7.38 -9.02
N LEU A 119 12.54 -8.49 -9.48
CA LEU A 119 13.09 -9.30 -10.57
C LEU A 119 12.81 -8.72 -11.96
N LYS A 120 11.63 -8.12 -12.15
CA LYS A 120 11.21 -7.57 -13.44
C LYS A 120 11.53 -6.07 -13.56
N LEU A 121 11.09 -5.24 -12.63
CA LEU A 121 11.32 -3.79 -12.71
C LEU A 121 12.73 -3.41 -12.21
N GLY A 122 13.21 -4.09 -11.19
CA GLY A 122 14.48 -3.76 -10.54
C GLY A 122 14.35 -2.57 -9.58
N ARG A 123 15.43 -2.33 -8.81
CA ARG A 123 15.52 -1.23 -7.85
C ARG A 123 15.90 0.08 -8.54
N ILE A 124 15.41 1.20 -8.03
CA ILE A 124 15.94 2.51 -8.37
C ILE A 124 17.42 2.55 -7.95
N LYS A 125 18.27 3.14 -8.82
CA LYS A 125 19.70 3.29 -8.51
C LYS A 125 19.88 4.11 -7.24
N GLY A 126 20.73 3.70 -6.32
CA GLY A 126 20.93 4.30 -4.99
C GLY A 126 20.02 3.72 -3.89
N ILE A 127 18.90 3.09 -4.23
CA ILE A 127 18.07 2.40 -3.25
C ILE A 127 18.65 1.01 -2.94
N LYS A 128 19.07 0.82 -1.68
CA LYS A 128 19.64 -0.46 -1.21
C LYS A 128 18.55 -1.53 -1.05
N ARG A 129 17.39 -1.14 -0.48
CA ARG A 129 16.22 -2.02 -0.29
C ARG A 129 14.93 -1.24 -0.54
N PRO A 130 14.08 -1.67 -1.47
CA PRO A 130 12.70 -1.20 -1.55
C PRO A 130 11.90 -1.62 -0.32
N ALA A 131 10.92 -0.82 0.07
CA ALA A 131 10.11 -1.05 1.26
C ALA A 131 8.61 -1.01 0.95
N LEU A 132 7.85 -1.84 1.65
CA LEU A 132 6.39 -1.82 1.61
C LEU A 132 5.88 -0.87 2.69
N ALA A 133 5.08 0.12 2.33
CA ALA A 133 4.55 1.07 3.30
C ALA A 133 3.03 0.95 3.41
N ALA A 134 2.49 1.05 4.62
CA ALA A 134 1.05 1.01 4.87
C ALA A 134 0.58 2.29 5.57
N THR A 135 -0.54 2.85 5.11
CA THR A 135 -1.17 3.97 5.79
C THR A 135 -2.13 3.46 6.86
N LEU A 136 -1.90 3.83 8.12
CA LEU A 136 -2.68 3.40 9.27
C LEU A 136 -3.32 4.61 9.98
N PRO A 137 -4.50 4.41 10.61
CA PRO A 137 -5.15 5.47 11.38
C PRO A 137 -4.44 5.72 12.72
N LYS A 138 -4.45 6.97 13.13
CA LYS A 138 -4.10 7.44 14.49
C LYS A 138 -5.11 8.49 14.96
N THR A 139 -5.03 8.86 16.23
CA THR A 139 -5.81 10.00 16.73
C THR A 139 -5.44 11.26 15.93
N GLY A 140 -6.45 11.91 15.38
CA GLY A 140 -6.27 13.14 14.58
C GLY A 140 -5.83 12.94 13.13
N GLY A 141 -5.76 11.70 12.62
CA GLY A 141 -5.41 11.49 11.21
C GLY A 141 -4.83 10.13 10.89
N VAL A 142 -3.77 10.12 10.08
CA VAL A 142 -3.06 8.90 9.66
C VAL A 142 -1.55 9.06 9.81
N PHE A 143 -0.86 7.94 9.86
CA PHE A 143 0.59 7.83 9.72
C PHE A 143 0.95 6.76 8.68
N LEU A 144 2.15 6.84 8.14
CA LEU A 144 2.73 5.86 7.25
C LEU A 144 3.65 4.94 8.05
N LEU A 145 3.34 3.65 8.09
CA LEU A 145 4.23 2.61 8.64
C LEU A 145 5.12 2.05 7.53
N ILE A 146 6.42 2.04 7.70
CA ILE A 146 7.41 1.57 6.73
C ILE A 146 8.63 0.94 7.45
N ASP A 147 9.04 -0.29 7.21
CA ASP A 147 8.63 -1.31 6.26
C ASP A 147 7.58 -2.24 6.88
N THR A 148 6.61 -2.70 6.08
CA THR A 148 5.53 -3.56 6.58
C THR A 148 5.62 -5.01 6.10
N GLY A 149 6.83 -5.46 5.70
CA GLY A 149 7.06 -6.87 5.41
C GLY A 149 7.84 -7.19 4.14
N ALA A 150 8.53 -6.21 3.53
CA ALA A 150 9.40 -6.48 2.39
C ALA A 150 10.81 -6.96 2.82
N ASN A 151 11.31 -6.53 3.99
CA ASN A 151 12.64 -6.82 4.47
C ASN A 151 12.61 -7.20 5.96
N SER A 152 12.69 -8.51 6.26
CA SER A 152 12.70 -9.01 7.65
C SER A 152 14.01 -8.70 8.37
N ASP A 153 15.14 -8.76 7.65
CA ASP A 153 16.46 -8.46 8.18
C ASP A 153 16.98 -7.17 7.56
N CYS A 154 17.26 -6.18 8.40
CA CYS A 154 17.68 -4.86 7.97
C CYS A 154 19.05 -4.47 8.52
N LYS A 155 19.69 -3.55 7.81
CA LYS A 155 20.83 -2.75 8.30
C LYS A 155 20.33 -1.36 8.69
N PRO A 156 21.03 -0.63 9.57
CA PRO A 156 20.62 0.72 9.98
C PRO A 156 20.37 1.68 8.80
N GLU A 157 21.22 1.60 7.77
CA GLU A 157 21.11 2.45 6.58
C GLU A 157 19.87 2.13 5.73
N TYR A 158 19.23 0.97 5.93
CA TYR A 158 17.96 0.66 5.27
C TYR A 158 16.82 1.41 5.94
N LEU A 159 16.82 1.47 7.29
CA LEU A 159 15.81 2.22 8.04
C LEU A 159 15.88 3.72 7.75
N GLU A 160 17.08 4.27 7.62
CA GLU A 160 17.28 5.65 7.15
C GLU A 160 16.69 5.86 5.75
N GLN A 161 16.96 4.97 4.79
CA GLN A 161 16.35 5.04 3.46
C GLN A 161 14.83 4.87 3.50
N PHE A 162 14.30 4.03 4.40
CA PHE A 162 12.84 3.91 4.57
C PHE A 162 12.22 5.20 5.08
N ALA A 163 12.88 5.90 6.01
CA ALA A 163 12.45 7.25 6.42
C ALA A 163 12.39 8.21 5.23
N GLN A 164 13.39 8.18 4.37
CA GLN A 164 13.46 9.05 3.19
C GLN A 164 12.37 8.72 2.18
N LEU A 165 12.16 7.43 1.87
CA LEU A 165 11.07 6.96 1.00
C LEU A 165 9.71 7.37 1.57
N GLY A 166 9.54 7.18 2.88
CA GLY A 166 8.33 7.56 3.61
C GLY A 166 8.08 9.06 3.58
N LYS A 167 9.13 9.89 3.72
CA LYS A 167 9.06 11.36 3.64
C LYS A 167 8.54 11.79 2.27
N ILE A 168 9.18 11.33 1.19
CA ILE A 168 8.77 11.66 -0.18
C ILE A 168 7.31 11.26 -0.42
N TYR A 169 6.93 10.05 -0.01
CA TYR A 169 5.55 9.58 -0.18
C TYR A 169 4.55 10.40 0.65
N SER A 170 4.87 10.67 1.91
CA SER A 170 3.98 11.43 2.80
C SER A 170 3.77 12.86 2.32
N GLU A 171 4.80 13.52 1.84
CA GLU A 171 4.71 14.87 1.29
C GLU A 171 3.87 14.92 0.01
N ASN A 172 4.06 13.96 -0.90
CA ASN A 172 3.49 14.04 -2.25
C ASN A 172 2.14 13.31 -2.42
N VAL A 173 1.85 12.30 -1.60
CA VAL A 173 0.60 11.52 -1.70
C VAL A 173 -0.33 11.80 -0.53
N LEU A 174 0.22 11.88 0.70
CA LEU A 174 -0.59 12.12 1.90
C LEU A 174 -0.76 13.62 2.23
N GLY A 175 -0.02 14.51 1.54
CA GLY A 175 -0.14 15.97 1.69
C GLY A 175 0.42 16.50 3.01
N LYS A 176 1.41 15.81 3.60
CA LYS A 176 2.07 16.23 4.84
C LYS A 176 3.21 17.18 4.54
N THR A 177 3.28 18.33 5.21
CA THR A 177 4.42 19.26 5.09
C THR A 177 5.43 18.96 6.19
N ASN A 178 6.69 18.72 5.82
CA ASN A 178 7.77 18.37 6.75
C ASN A 178 7.38 17.27 7.75
N PRO A 179 7.03 16.05 7.27
CA PRO A 179 6.44 15.01 8.08
C PRO A 179 7.36 14.60 9.24
N LYS A 180 6.76 14.40 10.41
CA LYS A 180 7.44 13.94 11.61
C LYS A 180 7.76 12.46 11.49
N VAL A 181 9.02 12.09 11.73
CA VAL A 181 9.53 10.71 11.64
C VAL A 181 9.75 10.16 13.05
N GLY A 182 9.20 8.99 13.35
CA GLY A 182 9.46 8.22 14.56
C GLY A 182 10.06 6.86 14.25
N LEU A 183 10.88 6.34 15.15
CA LEU A 183 11.48 5.00 15.06
C LEU A 183 10.77 4.06 16.06
N ILE A 184 10.17 2.97 15.58
CA ILE A 184 9.51 2.00 16.48
C ILE A 184 10.55 1.31 17.35
N ASN A 185 10.32 1.34 18.67
CA ASN A 185 11.23 0.77 19.66
C ASN A 185 10.45 0.25 20.88
N ILE A 186 11.19 -0.36 21.82
CA ILE A 186 10.72 -0.90 23.11
C ILE A 186 10.76 0.12 24.24
N GLY A 187 11.20 1.35 24.00
CA GLY A 187 11.29 2.45 24.96
C GLY A 187 11.68 3.74 24.26
N VAL A 188 11.34 4.88 24.85
CA VAL A 188 11.53 6.22 24.26
C VAL A 188 12.98 6.70 24.30
N GLU A 189 13.80 6.16 25.21
CA GLU A 189 15.19 6.61 25.39
C GLU A 189 16.07 6.18 24.20
N ALA A 190 16.98 7.03 23.74
CA ALA A 190 17.86 6.79 22.59
C ALA A 190 18.71 5.50 22.70
N LYS A 191 19.03 5.08 23.93
CA LYS A 191 19.86 3.87 24.19
C LYS A 191 19.06 2.56 24.26
N LYS A 192 17.75 2.59 24.11
CA LYS A 192 16.88 1.39 24.13
C LYS A 192 16.92 0.64 22.80
N GLY A 193 16.47 -0.61 22.84
CA GLY A 193 16.34 -1.48 21.67
C GLY A 193 17.59 -2.31 21.38
N ASN A 194 17.51 -3.05 20.28
CA ASN A 194 18.59 -3.89 19.77
C ASN A 194 19.66 -3.03 19.05
N SER A 195 20.71 -3.68 18.53
CA SER A 195 21.81 -2.99 17.83
C SER A 195 21.34 -2.27 16.57
N LEU A 196 20.40 -2.86 15.81
CA LEU A 196 19.83 -2.25 14.60
C LEU A 196 19.17 -0.90 14.93
N VAL A 197 18.26 -0.90 15.92
CA VAL A 197 17.46 0.28 16.24
C VAL A 197 18.33 1.39 16.84
N LYS A 198 19.33 1.05 17.70
CA LYS A 198 20.27 2.05 18.24
C LYS A 198 21.08 2.73 17.16
N ALA A 199 21.64 1.96 16.22
CA ALA A 199 22.41 2.54 15.12
C ALA A 199 21.53 3.32 14.12
N ALA A 200 20.29 2.87 13.87
CA ALA A 200 19.33 3.60 13.06
C ALA A 200 18.89 4.91 13.73
N TYR A 201 18.75 4.94 15.06
CA TYR A 201 18.46 6.17 15.81
C TYR A 201 19.52 7.25 15.53
N GLU A 202 20.80 6.89 15.64
CA GLU A 202 21.92 7.82 15.37
C GLU A 202 21.89 8.39 13.94
N LEU A 203 21.58 7.56 12.94
CA LEU A 203 21.47 7.98 11.56
C LEU A 203 20.27 8.92 11.34
N LEU A 204 19.13 8.63 11.94
CA LEU A 204 17.92 9.45 11.80
C LEU A 204 18.06 10.78 12.53
N ASP A 205 18.71 10.80 13.70
CA ASP A 205 18.94 12.00 14.50
C ASP A 205 19.97 12.95 13.84
N ALA A 206 21.01 12.37 13.22
CA ALA A 206 21.99 13.14 12.45
C ALA A 206 21.52 13.54 11.05
N GLY A 207 20.47 12.89 10.54
CA GLY A 207 19.96 13.10 9.19
C GLY A 207 19.05 14.34 9.07
N ASN A 208 18.68 14.67 7.82
CA ASN A 208 17.78 15.79 7.54
C ASN A 208 16.30 15.35 7.65
N PHE A 209 15.90 14.97 8.85
CA PHE A 209 14.53 14.55 9.18
C PHE A 209 13.94 15.42 10.30
N ASN A 210 12.64 15.60 10.30
CA ASN A 210 11.90 16.08 11.48
C ASN A 210 11.72 14.89 12.44
N PHE A 211 12.85 14.47 13.04
CA PHE A 211 12.91 13.25 13.84
C PHE A 211 12.38 13.46 15.26
N LEU A 212 11.43 12.64 15.68
CA LEU A 212 10.83 12.69 17.03
C LEU A 212 11.54 11.77 18.05
N GLY A 213 12.43 10.91 17.56
CA GLY A 213 13.02 9.86 18.40
C GLY A 213 12.25 8.54 18.34
N ASN A 214 12.41 7.73 19.39
CA ASN A 214 11.77 6.45 19.52
C ASN A 214 10.28 6.57 19.88
N VAL A 215 9.47 5.66 19.33
CA VAL A 215 8.03 5.53 19.62
C VAL A 215 7.76 4.11 20.11
N GLU A 216 7.19 3.96 21.30
CA GLU A 216 6.77 2.66 21.82
C GLU A 216 5.51 2.15 21.11
N ALA A 217 5.40 0.83 20.96
CA ALA A 217 4.28 0.21 20.27
C ALA A 217 2.91 0.58 20.87
N ARG A 218 2.81 0.77 22.18
CA ARG A 218 1.57 1.17 22.86
C ARG A 218 1.13 2.60 22.51
N ASP A 219 2.09 3.47 22.14
CA ASP A 219 1.83 4.88 21.87
C ASP A 219 1.53 5.15 20.39
N ILE A 220 1.66 4.12 19.51
CA ILE A 220 1.39 4.23 18.07
C ILE A 220 -0.01 4.82 17.78
N PRO A 221 -1.12 4.42 18.43
CA PRO A 221 -2.44 4.97 18.12
C PRO A 221 -2.60 6.47 18.39
N GLU A 222 -1.76 7.04 19.26
CA GLU A 222 -1.77 8.45 19.66
C GLU A 222 -0.50 9.19 19.24
N THR A 223 0.37 8.57 18.44
CA THR A 223 1.66 9.14 18.04
C THR A 223 1.50 10.47 17.31
N GLU A 224 2.41 11.40 17.54
CA GLU A 224 2.55 12.60 16.72
C GLU A 224 3.23 12.33 15.37
N ALA A 225 3.98 11.22 15.24
CA ALA A 225 4.69 10.88 14.02
C ALA A 225 3.74 10.73 12.83
N ASP A 226 4.14 11.27 11.69
CA ASP A 226 3.48 11.07 10.39
C ASP A 226 4.04 9.86 9.65
N ILE A 227 5.25 9.45 10.03
CA ILE A 227 5.95 8.28 9.49
C ILE A 227 6.53 7.51 10.68
N LEU A 228 6.24 6.21 10.74
CA LEU A 228 6.87 5.29 11.69
C LEU A 228 7.74 4.30 10.93
N VAL A 229 9.03 4.27 11.27
CA VAL A 229 10.05 3.45 10.62
C VAL A 229 10.37 2.23 11.47
N CYS A 230 10.51 1.08 10.83
CA CYS A 230 10.99 -0.16 11.43
C CYS A 230 11.50 -1.13 10.35
N ASP A 231 12.06 -2.26 10.76
CA ASP A 231 12.28 -3.40 9.86
C ASP A 231 10.95 -4.06 9.48
N GLY A 232 10.95 -4.84 8.39
CA GLY A 232 9.71 -5.43 7.87
C GLY A 232 9.14 -6.53 8.77
N PHE A 233 9.94 -7.18 9.62
CA PHE A 233 9.42 -8.14 10.60
C PHE A 233 8.58 -7.42 11.66
N THR A 234 9.14 -6.39 12.27
CA THR A 234 8.46 -5.55 13.26
C THR A 234 7.22 -4.90 12.67
N GLY A 235 7.35 -4.29 11.49
CA GLY A 235 6.24 -3.59 10.86
C GLY A 235 5.09 -4.51 10.43
N ASN A 236 5.38 -5.72 9.96
CA ASN A 236 4.34 -6.70 9.65
C ASN A 236 3.60 -7.17 10.91
N ILE A 237 4.32 -7.36 12.04
CA ILE A 237 3.69 -7.68 13.32
C ILE A 237 2.76 -6.54 13.77
N VAL A 238 3.25 -5.28 13.75
CA VAL A 238 2.44 -4.11 14.11
C VAL A 238 1.19 -4.01 13.23
N LEU A 239 1.33 -4.13 11.91
CA LEU A 239 0.22 -4.08 10.97
C LEU A 239 -0.81 -5.17 11.27
N LYS A 240 -0.38 -6.44 11.33
CA LYS A 240 -1.28 -7.59 11.51
C LYS A 240 -1.94 -7.61 12.88
N LEU A 241 -1.21 -7.22 13.94
CA LEU A 241 -1.78 -7.09 15.27
C LEU A 241 -2.84 -5.99 15.31
N THR A 242 -2.56 -4.83 14.72
CA THR A 242 -3.52 -3.72 14.65
C THR A 242 -4.78 -4.12 13.90
N GLU A 243 -4.66 -4.75 12.73
CA GLU A 243 -5.79 -5.28 11.96
C GLU A 243 -6.63 -6.26 12.81
N GLY A 244 -5.99 -7.25 13.43
CA GLY A 244 -6.68 -8.27 14.22
C GLY A 244 -7.36 -7.73 15.48
N VAL A 245 -6.70 -6.82 16.20
CA VAL A 245 -7.26 -6.19 17.42
C VAL A 245 -8.46 -5.32 17.07
N VAL A 246 -8.38 -4.51 16.02
CA VAL A 246 -9.51 -3.68 15.55
C VAL A 246 -10.70 -4.54 15.16
N GLU A 247 -10.49 -5.60 14.38
CA GLU A 247 -11.56 -6.53 13.98
C GLU A 247 -12.21 -7.21 15.22
N TYR A 248 -11.39 -7.71 16.14
CA TYR A 248 -11.86 -8.34 17.37
C TYR A 248 -12.70 -7.40 18.22
N LEU A 249 -12.22 -6.16 18.44
CA LEU A 249 -12.94 -5.17 19.24
C LEU A 249 -14.25 -4.76 18.58
N LEU A 250 -14.27 -4.49 17.28
CA LEU A 250 -15.50 -4.15 16.54
C LEU A 250 -16.53 -5.28 16.59
N LYS A 251 -16.09 -6.54 16.48
CA LYS A 251 -16.96 -7.72 16.60
C LYS A 251 -17.49 -7.86 18.03
N GLY A 252 -16.65 -7.67 19.05
CA GLY A 252 -17.05 -7.70 20.47
C GLY A 252 -18.08 -6.62 20.80
N ILE A 253 -17.84 -5.38 20.38
CA ILE A 253 -18.76 -4.26 20.55
C ILE A 253 -20.12 -4.58 19.90
N LYS A 254 -20.13 -5.04 18.64
CA LYS A 254 -21.35 -5.46 17.94
C LYS A 254 -22.11 -6.55 18.72
N THR A 255 -21.42 -7.58 19.16
CA THR A 255 -22.01 -8.71 19.92
C THR A 255 -22.63 -8.22 21.23
N SER A 256 -21.93 -7.36 21.99
CA SER A 256 -22.39 -6.79 23.25
C SER A 256 -23.65 -5.92 23.06
N ILE A 257 -23.64 -5.04 22.05
CA ILE A 257 -24.80 -4.19 21.71
C ILE A 257 -26.00 -5.05 21.30
N MET A 258 -25.79 -6.13 20.56
CA MET A 258 -26.87 -6.97 20.04
C MET A 258 -27.36 -8.04 21.04
N SER A 259 -26.77 -8.13 22.25
CA SER A 259 -27.04 -9.19 23.22
C SER A 259 -28.45 -9.16 23.84
N ASN A 260 -29.09 -7.99 23.90
CA ASN A 260 -30.40 -7.82 24.50
C ASN A 260 -31.26 -6.78 23.76
N PHE A 261 -32.53 -6.70 24.08
CA PHE A 261 -33.48 -5.81 23.40
C PHE A 261 -33.14 -4.32 23.54
N LYS A 262 -32.75 -3.88 24.74
CA LYS A 262 -32.34 -2.47 24.99
C LYS A 262 -31.09 -2.12 24.18
N GLY A 263 -30.11 -3.02 24.13
CA GLY A 263 -28.90 -2.87 23.33
C GLY A 263 -29.20 -2.78 21.83
N LYS A 264 -30.15 -3.59 21.30
CA LYS A 264 -30.56 -3.49 19.90
C LYS A 264 -31.16 -2.14 19.54
N ILE A 265 -32.01 -1.58 20.41
CA ILE A 265 -32.59 -0.22 20.23
C ILE A 265 -31.47 0.83 20.30
N GLY A 266 -30.60 0.77 21.32
CA GLY A 266 -29.45 1.67 21.44
C GLY A 266 -28.52 1.58 20.24
N GLY A 267 -28.23 0.37 19.76
CA GLY A 267 -27.42 0.13 18.56
C GLY A 267 -28.00 0.74 17.28
N LEU A 268 -29.34 0.73 17.15
CA LEU A 268 -30.02 1.40 16.03
C LEU A 268 -29.83 2.93 16.09
N LEU A 269 -29.95 3.52 17.27
CA LEU A 269 -29.78 4.97 17.48
C LEU A 269 -28.35 5.43 17.17
N ILE A 270 -27.32 4.64 17.54
CA ILE A 270 -25.90 5.00 17.35
C ILE A 270 -25.28 4.38 16.06
N LYS A 271 -26.08 3.74 15.21
CA LYS A 271 -25.60 3.02 14.01
C LYS A 271 -24.69 3.87 13.12
N ASN A 272 -25.05 5.11 12.88
CA ASN A 272 -24.26 6.01 12.04
C ASN A 272 -22.93 6.40 12.69
N ASN A 273 -22.90 6.59 14.00
CA ASN A 273 -21.68 6.88 14.76
C ASN A 273 -20.72 5.68 14.72
N LEU A 274 -21.25 4.47 14.92
CA LEU A 274 -20.45 3.23 14.82
C LEU A 274 -19.93 3.01 13.39
N LYS A 275 -20.74 3.31 12.37
CA LYS A 275 -20.30 3.23 10.98
C LYS A 275 -19.16 4.22 10.68
N SER A 276 -19.28 5.45 11.15
CA SER A 276 -18.25 6.48 11.01
C SER A 276 -16.98 6.11 11.78
N PHE A 277 -17.11 5.52 12.97
CA PHE A 277 -15.97 5.02 13.75
C PHE A 277 -15.27 3.88 13.02
N LYS A 278 -16.02 2.85 12.56
CA LYS A 278 -15.47 1.73 11.78
C LYS A 278 -14.70 2.22 10.54
N LYS A 279 -15.25 3.22 9.83
CA LYS A 279 -14.65 3.79 8.63
C LYS A 279 -13.23 4.33 8.88
N LYS A 280 -12.93 4.89 10.06
CA LYS A 280 -11.59 5.39 10.40
C LYS A 280 -10.53 4.30 10.44
N PHE A 281 -10.93 3.07 10.75
CA PHE A 281 -10.02 1.90 10.80
C PHE A 281 -10.07 1.03 9.55
N ASP A 282 -10.87 1.43 8.55
CA ASP A 282 -11.00 0.66 7.32
C ASP A 282 -9.82 0.96 6.38
N TYR A 283 -8.93 -0.01 6.21
CA TYR A 283 -7.81 0.10 5.27
C TYR A 283 -8.27 0.38 3.82
N ALA A 284 -9.50 -0.01 3.48
CA ALA A 284 -10.10 0.27 2.17
C ALA A 284 -10.17 1.76 1.84
N GLU A 285 -10.22 2.64 2.86
CA GLU A 285 -10.22 4.11 2.67
C GLU A 285 -8.88 4.63 2.13
N TYR A 286 -7.78 3.93 2.41
CA TYR A 286 -6.42 4.37 2.06
C TYR A 286 -5.90 3.76 0.75
N GLY A 287 -6.60 2.75 0.21
CA GLY A 287 -6.36 2.16 -1.10
C GLY A 287 -5.44 0.96 -1.09
N GLY A 288 -4.24 1.06 -0.56
CA GLY A 288 -3.28 -0.03 -0.53
C GLY A 288 -1.90 0.40 -0.01
N ALA A 289 -0.99 -0.56 0.05
CA ALA A 289 0.39 -0.37 0.50
C ALA A 289 1.31 -0.17 -0.72
N PRO A 290 1.93 1.02 -0.91
CA PRO A 290 2.88 1.22 -1.98
C PRO A 290 4.19 0.48 -1.70
N PHE A 291 4.76 -0.15 -2.72
CA PHE A 291 6.11 -0.72 -2.70
C PHE A 291 7.08 0.30 -3.28
N LEU A 292 7.77 1.01 -2.40
CA LEU A 292 8.61 2.15 -2.73
C LEU A 292 10.06 1.72 -3.00
N GLY A 293 10.70 2.33 -4.00
CA GLY A 293 12.11 2.10 -4.32
C GLY A 293 12.39 1.13 -5.47
N VAL A 294 11.36 0.63 -6.18
CA VAL A 294 11.47 -0.08 -7.46
C VAL A 294 11.22 0.86 -8.63
N LYS A 295 11.67 0.48 -9.84
CA LYS A 295 11.53 1.29 -11.08
C LYS A 295 10.11 1.20 -11.66
N GLY A 296 9.10 1.45 -10.85
CA GLY A 296 7.68 1.46 -11.24
C GLY A 296 6.80 1.65 -10.03
N GLY A 297 5.61 2.17 -10.22
CA GLY A 297 4.63 2.26 -9.15
C GLY A 297 4.01 0.89 -8.89
N ILE A 298 4.08 0.39 -7.68
CA ILE A 298 3.37 -0.83 -7.26
C ILE A 298 2.55 -0.51 -6.03
N ILE A 299 1.26 -0.85 -6.07
CA ILE A 299 0.35 -0.73 -4.94
C ILE A 299 -0.22 -2.10 -4.63
N LYS A 300 0.11 -2.61 -3.44
CA LYS A 300 -0.43 -3.84 -2.91
C LYS A 300 -1.78 -3.57 -2.24
N ALA A 301 -2.87 -4.04 -2.82
CA ALA A 301 -4.16 -4.08 -2.18
C ALA A 301 -4.29 -5.35 -1.29
N HIS A 302 -5.11 -5.32 -0.24
CA HIS A 302 -5.30 -6.47 0.63
C HIS A 302 -5.95 -7.64 -0.14
N GLY A 303 -5.64 -8.89 0.22
CA GLY A 303 -6.22 -10.08 -0.46
C GLY A 303 -7.74 -10.07 -0.47
N SER A 304 -8.36 -9.65 0.63
CA SER A 304 -9.83 -9.53 0.77
C SER A 304 -10.40 -8.17 0.32
N SER A 305 -9.67 -7.40 -0.49
CA SER A 305 -10.13 -6.08 -0.98
C SER A 305 -11.44 -6.19 -1.74
N ASN A 306 -12.37 -5.30 -1.40
CA ASN A 306 -13.61 -5.10 -2.13
C ASN A 306 -13.45 -3.99 -3.20
N ALA A 307 -14.49 -3.77 -4.02
CA ALA A 307 -14.50 -2.77 -5.09
C ALA A 307 -14.16 -1.36 -4.59
N PHE A 308 -14.60 -1.00 -3.39
CA PHE A 308 -14.27 0.31 -2.79
C PHE A 308 -12.78 0.47 -2.49
N ALA A 309 -12.12 -0.58 -1.96
CA ALA A 309 -10.67 -0.58 -1.73
C ALA A 309 -9.90 -0.46 -3.06
N ILE A 310 -10.32 -1.20 -4.09
CA ILE A 310 -9.70 -1.14 -5.42
C ILE A 310 -9.86 0.25 -6.04
N LYS A 311 -11.06 0.85 -5.98
CA LYS A 311 -11.28 2.22 -6.44
C LYS A 311 -10.34 3.21 -5.73
N ASN A 312 -10.17 3.09 -4.41
CA ASN A 312 -9.26 3.94 -3.66
C ASN A 312 -7.78 3.68 -3.98
N ALA A 313 -7.39 2.44 -4.33
CA ALA A 313 -6.06 2.14 -4.84
C ALA A 313 -5.81 2.82 -6.21
N VAL A 314 -6.82 2.90 -7.08
CA VAL A 314 -6.75 3.69 -8.32
C VAL A 314 -6.55 5.18 -7.99
N ARG A 315 -7.33 5.75 -7.06
CA ARG A 315 -7.16 7.15 -6.62
C ARG A 315 -5.74 7.42 -6.08
N GLN A 316 -5.19 6.49 -5.33
CA GLN A 316 -3.81 6.56 -4.82
C GLN A 316 -2.79 6.52 -5.96
N SER A 317 -3.00 5.66 -6.97
CA SER A 317 -2.16 5.56 -8.17
C SER A 317 -2.15 6.86 -8.97
N ILE A 318 -3.31 7.50 -9.13
CA ILE A 318 -3.42 8.81 -9.79
C ILE A 318 -2.54 9.83 -9.08
N LYS A 319 -2.68 9.97 -7.75
CA LYS A 319 -1.84 10.89 -6.96
C LYS A 319 -0.35 10.55 -7.04
N PHE A 320 -0.01 9.26 -7.05
CA PHE A 320 1.37 8.79 -7.16
C PHE A 320 2.02 9.26 -8.48
N ILE A 321 1.27 9.17 -9.59
CA ILE A 321 1.73 9.59 -10.93
C ILE A 321 1.75 11.12 -11.05
N GLU A 322 0.65 11.79 -10.70
CA GLU A 322 0.49 13.25 -10.85
C GLU A 322 1.52 14.05 -10.04
N ASN A 323 1.97 13.50 -8.92
CA ASN A 323 2.98 14.13 -8.07
C ASN A 323 4.42 13.64 -8.32
N ASP A 324 4.67 12.93 -9.43
CA ASP A 324 6.00 12.48 -9.87
C ASP A 324 6.81 11.74 -8.78
N VAL A 325 6.13 10.88 -8.00
CA VAL A 325 6.74 10.22 -6.82
C VAL A 325 7.96 9.38 -7.20
N LEU A 326 7.90 8.64 -8.32
CA LEU A 326 9.04 7.85 -8.82
C LEU A 326 10.25 8.71 -9.16
N GLU A 327 10.03 9.84 -9.84
CA GLU A 327 11.09 10.76 -10.23
C GLU A 327 11.74 11.38 -8.99
N LYS A 328 10.94 11.85 -8.04
CA LYS A 328 11.42 12.40 -6.76
C LYS A 328 12.22 11.39 -5.93
N ILE A 329 11.80 10.12 -5.89
CA ILE A 329 12.59 9.05 -5.25
C ILE A 329 13.91 8.86 -5.99
N SER A 330 13.90 8.86 -7.32
CA SER A 330 15.10 8.67 -8.14
C SER A 330 16.10 9.82 -8.01
N GLU A 331 15.63 11.05 -7.95
CA GLU A 331 16.46 12.24 -7.74
C GLU A 331 17.08 12.24 -6.34
N ASN A 332 16.26 11.96 -5.32
CA ASN A 332 16.73 11.88 -3.94
C ASN A 332 17.79 10.77 -3.76
N ALA A 333 17.57 9.60 -4.36
CA ALA A 333 18.50 8.48 -4.28
C ALA A 333 19.88 8.81 -4.90
N LYS A 334 19.95 9.64 -5.96
CA LYS A 334 21.22 10.12 -6.54
C LYS A 334 21.98 10.99 -5.55
N ASN A 335 21.27 11.84 -4.80
CA ASN A 335 21.88 12.75 -3.80
C ASN A 335 22.43 11.98 -2.57
N MET A 336 21.94 10.76 -2.31
CA MET A 336 22.45 9.89 -1.25
C MET A 336 23.71 9.11 -1.65
N GLU A 337 24.02 8.97 -2.95
CA GLU A 337 25.25 8.32 -3.45
C GLU A 337 26.42 9.32 -3.56
N ALA A 338 26.15 10.63 -3.62
CA ALA A 338 27.14 11.70 -3.73
C ALA A 338 27.66 12.13 -2.36
#